data_433ebe9b35b4428dace97e2c4ff2c85f
#
_entry.id   433ebe9b35b4428dace97e2c4ff2c85f
#
_cell.length_a   1.000
_cell.length_b   1.000
_cell.length_c   1.000
_cell.angle_alpha   90.00
_cell.angle_beta   90.00
_cell.angle_gamma   90.00
#
_symmetry.space_group_name_H-M   'P 1'
#
loop_
_entity.id
_entity.type
_entity.pdbx_description
1 polymer ?
#
loop_
_entity_poly.entity_id
_entity_poly.type
_entity_poly.pdbx_seq_one_letter_code
_entity_poly.pdbx_strand_id
1 'polypeptide(L)'
;WVIGKADSTKSKTRKTKPIWAGIELGVNSYLDNKGDFNLADGKENFELKLNKSVSFSLNFLQKNVQLGHSNVWFFTGLGVTWNNYRFDDDIKLSNGNFTNAYHDTTAGVSHQKSKLVASYLTAPIMFEFFTSRKYKNAFHMGVGGTVGLLIGSHTKNKVEIDGETKKLKDFGDFNLNPFRYGFRVAMGYGRLNVFADYYASTLFKDKKGPVLYPVNVGITLVGL
;
A
#
# COMPACT_ATOMS: atom_id res chain seq x y z
N TRP A 1 -30.28 3.09 58.18
CA TRP A 1 -30.37 3.01 56.72
C TRP A 1 -29.19 3.75 56.13
N VAL A 2 -28.13 3.04 55.70
CA VAL A 2 -27.00 3.61 54.96
C VAL A 2 -27.30 3.44 53.49
N ILE A 3 -27.60 4.55 52.83
CA ILE A 3 -27.76 4.59 51.37
C ILE A 3 -26.35 4.51 50.77
N GLY A 4 -26.05 3.39 50.16
CA GLY A 4 -24.77 3.18 49.46
C GLY A 4 -24.57 4.22 48.36
N LYS A 5 -23.42 4.93 48.41
CA LYS A 5 -22.95 5.75 47.29
C LYS A 5 -22.76 4.88 46.05
N ALA A 6 -23.52 5.18 45.01
CA ALA A 6 -23.28 4.63 43.69
C ALA A 6 -21.83 4.99 43.27
N ASP A 7 -21.01 3.97 43.14
CA ASP A 7 -19.67 4.10 42.58
C ASP A 7 -19.80 4.61 41.14
N SER A 8 -19.48 5.87 40.96
CA SER A 8 -19.41 6.45 39.62
C SER A 8 -18.28 5.73 38.88
N THR A 9 -18.62 4.80 38.00
CA THR A 9 -17.71 4.18 37.04
C THR A 9 -17.03 5.31 36.27
N LYS A 10 -15.84 5.72 36.70
CA LYS A 10 -14.97 6.62 35.96
C LYS A 10 -14.70 5.95 34.61
N SER A 11 -15.40 6.42 33.60
CA SER A 11 -15.07 6.09 32.21
C SER A 11 -13.58 6.33 32.02
N LYS A 12 -12.78 5.27 31.92
CA LYS A 12 -11.34 5.35 31.65
C LYS A 12 -11.18 6.03 30.29
N THR A 13 -10.88 7.32 30.29
CA THR A 13 -10.53 8.05 29.07
C THR A 13 -9.38 7.31 28.39
N ARG A 14 -9.65 6.79 27.23
CA ARG A 14 -8.66 6.03 26.45
C ARG A 14 -7.50 6.97 26.11
N LYS A 15 -6.29 6.64 26.59
CA LYS A 15 -5.08 7.40 26.27
C LYS A 15 -4.79 7.31 24.77
N THR A 16 -4.32 8.40 24.18
CA THR A 16 -3.84 8.41 22.79
C THR A 16 -2.67 7.45 22.64
N LYS A 17 -2.72 6.64 21.60
CA LYS A 17 -1.61 5.78 21.15
C LYS A 17 -1.71 5.61 19.64
N PRO A 18 -0.60 5.40 18.94
CA PRO A 18 -0.62 5.08 17.51
C PRO A 18 -1.54 3.89 17.23
N ILE A 19 -2.26 3.97 16.11
CA ILE A 19 -3.08 2.88 15.63
C ILE A 19 -2.77 2.71 14.15
N TRP A 20 -2.03 1.64 13.86
CA TRP A 20 -1.71 1.19 12.51
C TRP A 20 -2.28 -0.21 12.25
N ALA A 21 -2.40 -1.04 13.29
CA ALA A 21 -3.05 -2.35 13.17
C ALA A 21 -4.51 -2.18 12.72
N GLY A 22 -4.92 -2.97 11.71
CA GLY A 22 -6.22 -2.89 11.07
C GLY A 22 -6.12 -3.00 9.56
N ILE A 23 -7.04 -2.37 8.86
CA ILE A 23 -7.13 -2.39 7.40
C ILE A 23 -6.72 -1.03 6.85
N GLU A 24 -5.90 -1.03 5.80
CA GLU A 24 -5.63 0.15 4.99
C GLU A 24 -6.16 -0.06 3.58
N LEU A 25 -6.80 0.98 3.05
CA LEU A 25 -7.25 1.05 1.67
C LEU A 25 -6.67 2.29 1.01
N GLY A 26 -6.13 2.13 -0.17
CA GLY A 26 -5.52 3.24 -0.89
C GLY A 26 -5.53 3.03 -2.40
N VAL A 27 -5.09 4.06 -3.09
CA VAL A 27 -4.71 4.01 -4.50
C VAL A 27 -3.20 3.87 -4.58
N ASN A 28 -2.74 3.13 -5.56
CA ASN A 28 -1.32 2.97 -5.83
C ASN A 28 -0.97 3.41 -7.25
N SER A 29 0.19 3.99 -7.36
CA SER A 29 0.80 4.40 -8.61
C SER A 29 2.32 4.22 -8.52
N TYR A 30 3.02 4.80 -9.45
CA TYR A 30 4.48 4.96 -9.41
C TYR A 30 4.91 6.21 -10.18
N LEU A 31 6.08 6.70 -9.83
CA LEU A 31 6.79 7.77 -10.51
C LEU A 31 7.88 7.16 -11.38
N ASP A 32 8.21 7.83 -12.45
CA ASP A 32 9.39 7.49 -13.25
C ASP A 32 10.69 8.01 -12.59
N ASN A 33 11.81 7.86 -13.27
CA ASN A 33 13.12 8.34 -12.81
C ASN A 33 13.27 9.88 -12.84
N LYS A 34 12.31 10.60 -13.42
CA LYS A 34 12.25 12.07 -13.42
C LYS A 34 11.31 12.60 -12.32
N GLY A 35 10.56 11.71 -11.67
CA GLY A 35 9.56 12.04 -10.66
C GLY A 35 8.18 12.35 -11.25
N ASP A 36 7.91 11.95 -12.49
CA ASP A 36 6.65 12.18 -13.17
C ASP A 36 5.72 10.97 -13.05
N PHE A 37 4.41 11.24 -12.96
CA PHE A 37 3.37 10.21 -13.03
C PHE A 37 3.05 9.80 -14.46
N ASN A 38 3.20 10.72 -15.43
CA ASN A 38 3.03 10.44 -16.84
C ASN A 38 4.29 9.78 -17.37
N LEU A 39 4.17 8.57 -17.83
CA LEU A 39 5.30 7.80 -18.28
C LEU A 39 5.60 8.13 -19.75
N ALA A 40 6.87 8.41 -20.02
CA ALA A 40 7.40 8.66 -21.35
C ALA A 40 8.61 7.74 -21.58
N ASP A 41 9.31 7.97 -22.70
CA ASP A 41 10.57 7.29 -23.03
C ASP A 41 10.43 5.74 -23.10
N GLY A 42 9.36 5.27 -23.76
CA GLY A 42 9.10 3.85 -23.99
C GLY A 42 8.52 3.10 -22.78
N LYS A 43 7.99 3.82 -21.79
CA LYS A 43 7.32 3.27 -20.59
C LYS A 43 5.80 3.46 -20.63
N GLU A 44 5.25 4.02 -21.70
CA GLU A 44 3.83 4.38 -21.84
C GLU A 44 2.91 3.18 -21.61
N ASN A 45 3.32 1.99 -22.03
CA ASN A 45 2.58 0.74 -21.80
C ASN A 45 2.45 0.36 -20.32
N PHE A 46 3.21 1.01 -19.43
CA PHE A 46 3.07 0.83 -17.98
C PHE A 46 2.14 1.86 -17.33
N GLU A 47 1.52 2.75 -18.08
CA GLU A 47 0.56 3.71 -17.52
C GLU A 47 -0.59 3.02 -16.81
N LEU A 48 -1.05 3.62 -15.71
CA LEU A 48 -2.05 3.03 -14.82
C LEU A 48 -3.37 3.78 -14.85
N LYS A 49 -4.46 3.02 -14.84
CA LYS A 49 -5.79 3.52 -14.46
C LYS A 49 -5.81 3.77 -12.95
N LEU A 50 -5.51 5.01 -12.52
CA LEU A 50 -5.39 5.36 -11.10
C LEU A 50 -6.62 4.98 -10.28
N ASN A 51 -7.83 5.24 -10.79
CA ASN A 51 -9.09 4.92 -10.11
C ASN A 51 -9.38 3.41 -9.98
N LYS A 52 -8.55 2.55 -10.59
CA LYS A 52 -8.66 1.07 -10.55
C LYS A 52 -7.39 0.41 -10.02
N SER A 53 -6.35 1.20 -9.75
CA SER A 53 -5.11 0.76 -9.13
C SER A 53 -5.21 0.96 -7.64
N VAL A 54 -5.42 -0.13 -6.90
CA VAL A 54 -5.74 -0.08 -5.48
C VAL A 54 -4.74 -0.87 -4.65
N SER A 55 -4.37 -0.32 -3.51
CA SER A 55 -3.64 -1.01 -2.46
C SER A 55 -4.59 -1.41 -1.34
N PHE A 56 -4.40 -2.62 -0.84
CA PHE A 56 -5.07 -3.14 0.34
C PHE A 56 -4.01 -3.65 1.30
N SER A 57 -4.09 -3.27 2.58
CA SER A 57 -3.20 -3.81 3.61
C SER A 57 -4.00 -4.37 4.78
N LEU A 58 -3.53 -5.50 5.30
CA LEU A 58 -3.96 -6.07 6.55
C LEU A 58 -2.78 -6.03 7.53
N ASN A 59 -2.89 -5.16 8.53
CA ASN A 59 -1.87 -4.91 9.53
C ASN A 59 -2.27 -5.61 10.83
N PHE A 60 -1.59 -6.69 11.19
CA PHE A 60 -2.04 -7.61 12.24
C PHE A 60 -1.21 -7.57 13.52
N LEU A 61 0.02 -7.07 13.47
CA LEU A 61 0.86 -6.87 14.66
C LEU A 61 1.30 -5.42 14.77
N GLN A 62 1.27 -4.87 15.99
CA GLN A 62 1.77 -3.53 16.28
C GLN A 62 2.35 -3.48 17.70
N LYS A 63 3.52 -2.87 17.82
CA LYS A 63 4.16 -2.54 19.08
C LYS A 63 4.34 -1.04 19.18
N ASN A 64 3.82 -0.45 20.25
CA ASN A 64 3.93 0.98 20.54
C ASN A 64 4.82 1.20 21.75
N VAL A 65 5.72 2.18 21.66
CA VAL A 65 6.61 2.61 22.74
C VAL A 65 6.46 4.12 22.91
N GLN A 66 5.99 4.57 24.06
CA GLN A 66 5.92 6.00 24.36
C GLN A 66 7.32 6.52 24.71
N LEU A 67 7.72 7.62 24.12
CA LEU A 67 9.03 8.22 24.35
C LEU A 67 8.93 9.17 25.57
N GLY A 68 9.37 8.64 26.72
CA GLY A 68 9.29 9.36 27.99
C GLY A 68 7.85 9.70 28.41
N HIS A 69 7.65 10.91 28.94
CA HIS A 69 6.34 11.45 29.32
C HIS A 69 5.75 12.37 28.23
N SER A 70 6.29 12.31 27.01
CA SER A 70 5.88 13.16 25.90
C SER A 70 4.62 12.63 25.19
N ASN A 71 4.13 13.42 24.24
CA ASN A 71 3.08 12.99 23.30
C ASN A 71 3.66 12.34 22.04
N VAL A 72 4.91 11.89 22.11
CA VAL A 72 5.64 11.24 21.01
C VAL A 72 5.69 9.76 21.26
N TRP A 73 5.39 9.01 20.20
CA TRP A 73 5.40 7.56 20.22
C TRP A 73 6.29 7.03 19.09
N PHE A 74 6.99 5.97 19.38
CA PHE A 74 7.57 5.11 18.38
C PHE A 74 6.67 3.91 18.18
N PHE A 75 6.46 3.48 16.93
CA PHE A 75 5.82 2.21 16.69
C PHE A 75 6.42 1.46 15.50
N THR A 76 6.29 0.14 15.57
CA THR A 76 6.60 -0.79 14.51
C THR A 76 5.53 -1.90 14.48
N GLY A 77 5.51 -2.69 13.42
CA GLY A 77 4.52 -3.75 13.29
C GLY A 77 4.79 -4.69 12.12
N LEU A 78 3.84 -5.59 11.86
CA LEU A 78 3.84 -6.46 10.69
C LEU A 78 2.46 -6.48 10.05
N GLY A 79 2.44 -6.43 8.73
CA GLY A 79 1.24 -6.49 7.92
C GLY A 79 1.53 -7.07 6.54
N VAL A 80 0.50 -7.34 5.79
CA VAL A 80 0.60 -7.74 4.38
C VAL A 80 -0.08 -6.70 3.53
N THR A 81 0.62 -6.23 2.49
CA THR A 81 0.11 -5.24 1.54
C THR A 81 0.00 -5.86 0.15
N TRP A 82 -1.16 -5.80 -0.45
CA TRP A 82 -1.44 -6.19 -1.83
C TRP A 82 -1.58 -4.93 -2.68
N ASN A 83 -0.64 -4.72 -3.60
CA ASN A 83 -0.69 -3.64 -4.58
C ASN A 83 -1.23 -4.20 -5.89
N ASN A 84 -2.33 -3.63 -6.38
CA ASN A 84 -2.94 -3.99 -7.66
C ASN A 84 -2.69 -2.85 -8.64
N TYR A 85 -1.73 -3.01 -9.55
CA TYR A 85 -1.41 -2.08 -10.62
C TYR A 85 -2.28 -2.42 -11.83
N ARG A 86 -3.28 -1.62 -12.09
CA ARG A 86 -4.19 -1.77 -13.23
C ARG A 86 -3.67 -0.93 -14.38
N PHE A 87 -3.18 -1.57 -15.43
CA PHE A 87 -2.68 -0.88 -16.62
C PHE A 87 -3.82 -0.18 -17.37
N ASP A 88 -3.50 0.97 -17.96
CA ASP A 88 -4.47 1.73 -18.76
C ASP A 88 -4.76 1.00 -20.06
N ASP A 89 -3.72 0.51 -20.70
CA ASP A 89 -3.82 -0.29 -21.90
C ASP A 89 -4.00 -1.78 -21.60
N ASP A 90 -4.55 -2.48 -22.59
CA ASP A 90 -4.73 -3.92 -22.55
C ASP A 90 -3.44 -4.62 -22.99
N ILE A 91 -2.48 -4.64 -22.06
CA ILE A 91 -1.14 -5.16 -22.27
C ILE A 91 -0.94 -6.52 -21.62
N LYS A 92 0.09 -7.22 -22.07
CA LYS A 92 0.64 -8.41 -21.44
C LYS A 92 2.04 -8.11 -20.92
N LEU A 93 2.34 -8.57 -19.69
CA LEU A 93 3.69 -8.48 -19.14
C LEU A 93 4.49 -9.72 -19.56
N SER A 94 5.70 -9.51 -20.05
CA SER A 94 6.66 -10.60 -20.21
C SER A 94 7.22 -11.03 -18.85
N ASN A 95 7.44 -12.33 -18.67
CA ASN A 95 8.11 -12.90 -17.50
C ASN A 95 9.44 -13.52 -17.91
N GLY A 96 10.26 -12.74 -18.61
CA GLY A 96 11.58 -13.17 -19.13
C GLY A 96 12.74 -12.51 -18.38
N ASN A 97 13.87 -12.41 -19.05
CA ASN A 97 15.07 -11.76 -18.50
C ASN A 97 14.86 -10.27 -18.20
N PHE A 98 13.94 -9.63 -18.92
CA PHE A 98 13.51 -8.26 -18.72
C PHE A 98 11.97 -8.19 -18.78
N THR A 99 11.35 -7.50 -17.85
CA THR A 99 9.90 -7.32 -17.82
C THR A 99 9.50 -6.16 -18.71
N ASN A 100 8.88 -6.49 -19.83
CA ASN A 100 8.28 -5.55 -20.77
C ASN A 100 6.75 -5.65 -20.74
N ALA A 101 6.10 -4.54 -21.06
CA ALA A 101 4.69 -4.46 -21.34
C ALA A 101 4.50 -4.36 -22.86
N TYR A 102 3.69 -5.21 -23.45
CA TYR A 102 3.44 -5.24 -24.88
C TYR A 102 1.99 -5.60 -25.20
N HIS A 103 1.50 -5.12 -26.33
CA HIS A 103 0.19 -5.51 -26.84
C HIS A 103 0.28 -6.91 -27.43
N ASP A 104 -0.66 -7.77 -27.05
CA ASP A 104 -0.78 -9.10 -27.66
C ASP A 104 -1.46 -8.94 -29.02
N THR A 105 -0.73 -9.23 -30.08
CA THR A 105 -1.21 -9.14 -31.48
C THR A 105 -1.74 -10.46 -32.02
N THR A 106 -1.98 -11.44 -31.15
CA THR A 106 -2.52 -12.74 -31.55
C THR A 106 -3.92 -12.58 -32.15
N ALA A 107 -4.12 -13.03 -33.37
CA ALA A 107 -5.40 -12.94 -34.06
C ALA A 107 -6.52 -13.64 -33.25
N GLY A 108 -7.68 -12.99 -33.12
CA GLY A 108 -8.82 -13.52 -32.35
C GLY A 108 -8.72 -13.34 -30.83
N VAL A 109 -7.65 -12.72 -30.31
CA VAL A 109 -7.46 -12.45 -28.88
C VAL A 109 -7.58 -10.94 -28.61
N SER A 110 -8.55 -10.53 -27.81
CA SER A 110 -8.70 -9.17 -27.35
C SER A 110 -8.50 -9.11 -25.83
N HIS A 111 -7.57 -8.30 -25.36
CA HIS A 111 -7.34 -8.08 -23.95
C HIS A 111 -8.28 -6.98 -23.42
N GLN A 112 -9.18 -7.31 -22.49
CA GLN A 112 -10.12 -6.34 -21.90
C GLN A 112 -9.59 -5.77 -20.58
N LYS A 113 -8.69 -6.47 -19.91
CA LYS A 113 -8.14 -6.06 -18.61
C LYS A 113 -6.79 -6.68 -18.35
N SER A 114 -5.82 -5.86 -18.01
CA SER A 114 -4.52 -6.31 -17.54
C SER A 114 -4.17 -5.68 -16.20
N LYS A 115 -3.69 -6.47 -15.26
CA LYS A 115 -3.17 -5.98 -13.99
C LYS A 115 -2.06 -6.86 -13.43
N LEU A 116 -1.10 -6.21 -12.78
CA LEU A 116 -0.08 -6.82 -11.95
C LEU A 116 -0.50 -6.72 -10.49
N VAL A 117 -0.42 -7.83 -9.76
CA VAL A 117 -0.61 -7.87 -8.31
C VAL A 117 0.71 -8.24 -7.66
N ALA A 118 1.19 -7.38 -6.75
CA ALA A 118 2.39 -7.62 -5.96
C ALA A 118 2.03 -7.61 -4.48
N SER A 119 2.40 -8.67 -3.76
CA SER A 119 2.09 -8.88 -2.35
C SER A 119 3.37 -8.79 -1.53
N TYR A 120 3.38 -7.93 -0.52
CA TYR A 120 4.54 -7.70 0.34
C TYR A 120 4.20 -7.91 1.81
N LEU A 121 5.06 -8.64 2.53
CA LEU A 121 5.11 -8.57 3.99
C LEU A 121 5.75 -7.22 4.36
N THR A 122 5.05 -6.39 5.11
CA THR A 122 5.43 -4.99 5.33
C THR A 122 5.62 -4.71 6.82
N ALA A 123 6.67 -3.96 7.17
CA ALA A 123 6.95 -3.49 8.52
C ALA A 123 7.23 -1.98 8.52
N PRO A 124 6.45 -1.18 9.24
CA PRO A 124 6.71 0.23 9.45
C PRO A 124 7.70 0.46 10.60
N ILE A 125 8.43 1.57 10.54
CA ILE A 125 9.28 2.11 11.59
C ILE A 125 8.93 3.59 11.70
N MET A 126 8.07 3.95 12.65
CA MET A 126 7.39 5.26 12.66
C MET A 126 7.53 5.97 13.98
N PHE A 127 7.62 7.29 13.89
CA PHE A 127 7.39 8.21 15.01
C PHE A 127 6.08 8.93 14.82
N GLU A 128 5.26 9.01 15.86
CA GLU A 128 3.96 9.65 15.82
C GLU A 128 3.80 10.66 16.95
N PHE A 129 3.33 11.85 16.62
CA PHE A 129 3.18 13.01 17.47
C PHE A 129 1.70 13.31 17.66
N PHE A 130 1.27 13.47 18.91
CA PHE A 130 -0.12 13.77 19.25
C PHE A 130 -0.23 15.17 19.86
N THR A 131 -1.22 15.95 19.44
CA THR A 131 -1.49 17.27 20.03
C THR A 131 -2.18 17.20 21.39
N SER A 132 -2.81 16.07 21.73
CA SER A 132 -3.54 15.87 22.95
C SER A 132 -3.38 14.44 23.47
N ARG A 133 -3.46 14.27 24.79
CA ARG A 133 -3.50 12.94 25.42
C ARG A 133 -4.88 12.29 25.40
N LYS A 134 -5.92 13.01 24.98
CA LYS A 134 -7.29 12.50 24.86
C LYS A 134 -7.55 12.11 23.40
N TYR A 135 -7.77 10.85 23.14
CA TYR A 135 -7.90 10.29 21.80
C TYR A 135 -8.98 10.96 20.93
N LYS A 136 -10.15 11.30 21.48
CA LYS A 136 -11.29 11.81 20.70
C LYS A 136 -11.00 13.11 19.93
N ASN A 137 -10.09 13.94 20.41
CA ASN A 137 -9.82 15.28 19.87
C ASN A 137 -8.33 15.50 19.60
N ALA A 138 -7.57 14.43 19.41
CA ALA A 138 -6.16 14.53 19.12
C ALA A 138 -5.94 14.55 17.60
N PHE A 139 -5.37 15.64 17.11
CA PHE A 139 -4.67 15.61 15.84
C PHE A 139 -3.35 14.88 16.06
N HIS A 140 -2.94 14.08 15.09
CA HIS A 140 -1.68 13.37 15.14
C HIS A 140 -1.02 13.32 13.77
N MET A 141 0.28 13.26 13.77
CA MET A 141 1.12 13.17 12.60
C MET A 141 2.23 12.15 12.82
N GLY A 142 2.36 11.23 11.90
CA GLY A 142 3.39 10.20 11.89
C GLY A 142 4.35 10.39 10.72
N VAL A 143 5.63 10.17 10.98
CA VAL A 143 6.67 10.13 9.94
C VAL A 143 7.62 8.98 10.22
N GLY A 144 8.13 8.36 9.17
CA GLY A 144 9.08 7.27 9.32
C GLY A 144 9.37 6.54 8.03
N GLY A 145 9.86 5.32 8.18
CA GLY A 145 10.16 4.41 7.09
C GLY A 145 9.21 3.22 7.04
N THR A 146 9.15 2.60 5.89
CA THR A 146 8.52 1.31 5.67
C THR A 146 9.45 0.39 4.90
N VAL A 147 9.49 -0.87 5.28
CA VAL A 147 10.22 -1.92 4.58
C VAL A 147 9.26 -3.05 4.21
N GLY A 148 9.57 -3.76 3.14
CA GLY A 148 8.73 -4.87 2.70
C GLY A 148 9.52 -5.95 1.98
N LEU A 149 9.07 -7.19 2.14
CA LEU A 149 9.58 -8.37 1.44
C LEU A 149 8.48 -8.92 0.52
N LEU A 150 8.82 -9.14 -0.75
CA LEU A 150 7.90 -9.73 -1.72
C LEU A 150 7.58 -11.17 -1.31
N ILE A 151 6.29 -11.48 -1.11
CA ILE A 151 5.81 -12.82 -0.75
C ILE A 151 5.04 -13.49 -1.89
N GLY A 152 4.74 -12.76 -2.96
CA GLY A 152 4.13 -13.33 -4.15
C GLY A 152 3.69 -12.27 -5.14
N SER A 153 3.61 -12.68 -6.41
CA SER A 153 3.11 -11.84 -7.49
C SER A 153 2.42 -12.66 -8.58
N HIS A 154 1.51 -12.02 -9.28
CA HIS A 154 0.82 -12.61 -10.41
C HIS A 154 0.20 -11.53 -11.29
N THR A 155 0.02 -11.84 -12.56
CA THR A 155 -0.84 -11.04 -13.45
C THR A 155 -2.24 -11.61 -13.50
N LYS A 156 -3.21 -10.73 -13.77
CA LYS A 156 -4.60 -11.11 -14.08
C LYS A 156 -5.01 -10.42 -15.36
N ASN A 157 -5.22 -11.21 -16.40
CA ASN A 157 -5.68 -10.75 -17.69
C ASN A 157 -7.10 -11.26 -17.95
N LYS A 158 -7.97 -10.38 -18.42
CA LYS A 158 -9.28 -10.74 -18.96
C LYS A 158 -9.17 -10.65 -20.46
N VAL A 159 -9.28 -11.78 -21.13
CA VAL A 159 -9.15 -11.89 -22.59
C VAL A 159 -10.48 -12.40 -23.18
N GLU A 160 -10.79 -11.95 -24.37
CA GLU A 160 -11.86 -12.49 -25.19
C GLU A 160 -11.21 -13.29 -26.32
N ILE A 161 -11.57 -14.56 -26.43
CA ILE A 161 -11.09 -15.50 -27.45
C ILE A 161 -12.33 -16.10 -28.08
N ASP A 162 -12.49 -15.92 -29.39
CA ASP A 162 -13.65 -16.42 -30.15
C ASP A 162 -15.01 -16.05 -29.56
N GLY A 163 -15.13 -14.81 -29.03
CA GLY A 163 -16.34 -14.30 -28.40
C GLY A 163 -16.55 -14.75 -26.95
N GLU A 164 -15.72 -15.62 -26.41
CA GLU A 164 -15.77 -16.06 -25.03
C GLU A 164 -14.80 -15.29 -24.14
N THR A 165 -15.29 -14.79 -23.01
CA THR A 165 -14.44 -14.12 -22.02
C THR A 165 -13.75 -15.11 -21.10
N LYS A 166 -12.41 -15.15 -21.14
CA LYS A 166 -11.56 -15.97 -20.25
C LYS A 166 -10.75 -15.10 -19.30
N LYS A 167 -10.59 -15.59 -18.07
CA LYS A 167 -9.74 -14.93 -17.05
C LYS A 167 -8.46 -15.77 -16.92
N LEU A 168 -7.35 -15.21 -17.37
CA LEU A 168 -6.03 -15.82 -17.25
C LEU A 168 -5.30 -15.23 -16.06
N LYS A 169 -4.62 -16.08 -15.31
CA LYS A 169 -3.81 -15.72 -14.16
C LYS A 169 -2.46 -16.40 -14.29
N ASP A 170 -1.42 -15.59 -14.45
CA ASP A 170 -0.05 -16.09 -14.55
C ASP A 170 0.70 -15.73 -13.27
N PHE A 171 1.28 -16.74 -12.63
CA PHE A 171 2.13 -16.58 -11.46
C PHE A 171 3.58 -16.46 -11.89
N GLY A 172 4.33 -15.59 -11.27
CA GLY A 172 5.75 -15.39 -11.52
C GLY A 172 6.30 -14.24 -10.70
N ASP A 173 7.62 -14.09 -10.71
CA ASP A 173 8.25 -12.97 -10.01
C ASP A 173 8.22 -11.67 -10.81
N PHE A 174 8.02 -11.74 -12.12
CA PHE A 174 8.00 -10.60 -13.06
C PHE A 174 9.16 -9.63 -12.82
N ASN A 175 10.30 -10.15 -12.40
CA ASN A 175 11.48 -9.38 -12.00
C ASN A 175 11.18 -8.26 -10.97
N LEU A 176 10.12 -8.40 -10.17
CA LEU A 176 9.82 -7.46 -9.11
C LEU A 176 10.94 -7.46 -8.07
N ASN A 177 11.19 -6.28 -7.49
CA ASN A 177 12.18 -6.15 -6.44
C ASN A 177 11.72 -6.93 -5.20
N PRO A 178 12.49 -7.93 -4.73
CA PRO A 178 12.11 -8.74 -3.58
C PRO A 178 12.11 -7.93 -2.27
N PHE A 179 12.92 -6.88 -2.20
CA PHE A 179 13.00 -6.01 -1.04
C PHE A 179 12.63 -4.58 -1.44
N ARG A 180 11.66 -3.99 -0.74
CA ARG A 180 11.29 -2.60 -0.91
C ARG A 180 11.49 -1.83 0.38
N TYR A 181 11.86 -0.57 0.25
CA TYR A 181 11.99 0.36 1.35
C TYR A 181 11.60 1.77 0.90
N GLY A 182 11.14 2.56 1.84
CA GLY A 182 10.68 3.91 1.52
C GLY A 182 10.28 4.69 2.75
N PHE A 183 9.66 5.82 2.50
CA PHE A 183 9.19 6.76 3.50
C PHE A 183 7.68 6.69 3.62
N ARG A 184 7.18 6.84 4.83
CA ARG A 184 5.77 6.98 5.13
C ARG A 184 5.52 8.25 5.90
N VAL A 185 4.49 8.98 5.50
CA VAL A 185 3.86 10.03 6.30
C VAL A 185 2.42 9.65 6.55
N ALA A 186 1.93 9.94 7.75
CA ALA A 186 0.54 9.72 8.13
C ALA A 186 0.05 10.92 8.92
N MET A 187 -1.23 11.24 8.79
CA MET A 187 -1.88 12.25 9.62
C MET A 187 -3.32 11.85 9.89
N GLY A 188 -3.82 12.29 11.03
CA GLY A 188 -5.19 11.96 11.39
C GLY A 188 -5.78 12.82 12.49
N TYR A 189 -7.08 12.70 12.59
CA TYR A 189 -7.87 13.30 13.67
C TYR A 189 -8.84 12.27 14.24
N GLY A 190 -8.68 11.96 15.51
CA GLY A 190 -9.48 10.93 16.16
C GLY A 190 -9.28 9.55 15.51
N ARG A 191 -10.28 9.06 14.78
CA ARG A 191 -10.26 7.75 14.13
C ARG A 191 -9.96 7.79 12.63
N LEU A 192 -9.97 8.97 12.03
CA LEU A 192 -9.68 9.12 10.61
C LEU A 192 -8.19 9.32 10.43
N ASN A 193 -7.55 8.41 9.71
CA ASN A 193 -6.14 8.47 9.38
C ASN A 193 -5.97 8.41 7.88
N VAL A 194 -5.15 9.28 7.34
CA VAL A 194 -4.67 9.24 5.97
C VAL A 194 -3.17 8.98 5.97
N PHE A 195 -2.68 8.30 4.95
CA PHE A 195 -1.25 8.02 4.80
C PHE A 195 -0.80 8.19 3.35
N ALA A 196 0.48 8.44 3.19
CA ALA A 196 1.18 8.40 1.92
C ALA A 196 2.51 7.67 2.08
N ASP A 197 2.78 6.73 1.17
CA ASP A 197 4.04 6.01 1.05
C ASP A 197 4.74 6.40 -0.24
N TYR A 198 6.03 6.62 -0.16
CA TYR A 198 6.94 6.71 -1.30
C TYR A 198 8.04 5.67 -1.12
N TYR A 199 8.17 4.76 -2.08
CA TYR A 199 9.23 3.75 -2.05
C TYR A 199 10.44 4.25 -2.83
N ALA A 200 11.58 4.38 -2.15
CA ALA A 200 12.86 4.74 -2.76
C ALA A 200 13.50 3.56 -3.50
N SER A 201 13.05 2.34 -3.25
CA SER A 201 13.38 1.17 -4.05
C SER A 201 12.49 1.10 -5.30
N THR A 202 13.06 0.70 -6.42
CA THR A 202 12.31 0.51 -7.68
C THR A 202 11.35 -0.68 -7.60
N LEU A 203 10.28 -0.63 -8.41
CA LEU A 203 9.31 -1.72 -8.54
C LEU A 203 9.95 -3.00 -9.06
N PHE A 204 10.85 -2.88 -10.04
CA PHE A 204 11.58 -3.98 -10.65
C PHE A 204 13.03 -4.02 -10.17
N LYS A 205 13.64 -5.20 -10.22
CA LYS A 205 15.08 -5.40 -10.00
C LYS A 205 15.89 -4.53 -10.96
N ASP A 206 17.10 -4.15 -10.56
CA ASP A 206 18.00 -3.36 -11.41
C ASP A 206 18.21 -4.05 -12.78
N LYS A 207 18.06 -3.26 -13.85
CA LYS A 207 18.20 -3.71 -15.26
C LYS A 207 17.27 -4.87 -15.66
N LYS A 208 16.18 -5.10 -14.91
CA LYS A 208 15.22 -6.18 -15.18
C LYS A 208 13.81 -5.69 -15.51
N GLY A 209 13.61 -4.40 -15.62
CA GLY A 209 12.38 -3.73 -15.98
C GLY A 209 12.54 -2.21 -15.99
N PRO A 210 11.50 -1.45 -16.29
CA PRO A 210 11.57 0.00 -16.24
C PRO A 210 11.82 0.52 -14.82
N VAL A 211 12.52 1.64 -14.73
CA VAL A 211 12.77 2.32 -13.44
C VAL A 211 11.48 3.05 -13.03
N LEU A 212 10.78 2.48 -12.05
CA LEU A 212 9.52 2.98 -11.53
C LEU A 212 9.56 2.95 -10.00
N TYR A 213 9.21 4.06 -9.35
CA TYR A 213 9.20 4.22 -7.89
C TYR A 213 7.75 4.17 -7.37
N PRO A 214 7.34 3.10 -6.68
CA PRO A 214 5.96 2.97 -6.22
C PRO A 214 5.57 4.04 -5.20
N VAL A 215 4.31 4.49 -5.29
CA VAL A 215 3.67 5.39 -4.34
C VAL A 215 2.29 4.86 -3.98
N ASN A 216 1.90 5.01 -2.71
CA ASN A 216 0.55 4.68 -2.24
C ASN A 216 0.00 5.87 -1.46
N VAL A 217 -1.28 6.15 -1.62
CA VAL A 217 -2.01 7.14 -0.79
C VAL A 217 -3.33 6.52 -0.39
N GLY A 218 -3.67 6.62 0.88
CA GLY A 218 -4.88 5.95 1.36
C GLY A 218 -5.32 6.37 2.75
N ILE A 219 -6.26 5.59 3.26
CA ILE A 219 -6.84 5.74 4.58
C ILE A 219 -6.61 4.47 5.41
N THR A 220 -6.38 4.65 6.70
CA THR A 220 -6.36 3.55 7.67
C THR A 220 -7.73 3.47 8.34
N LEU A 221 -8.40 2.33 8.17
CA LEU A 221 -9.64 2.00 8.86
C LEU A 221 -9.28 1.41 10.22
N VAL A 222 -9.47 2.21 11.24
CA VAL A 222 -9.05 1.91 12.60
C VAL A 222 -10.01 0.98 13.30
N GLY A 223 -9.47 -0.08 13.86
CA GLY A 223 -10.07 -0.85 14.94
C GLY A 223 -10.98 -1.97 14.49
N LEU A 224 -10.36 -3.06 14.17
CA LEU A 224 -10.92 -4.39 14.45
C LEU A 224 -10.62 -4.77 15.90
#